data_02ed16f34cbda4ef8404cebf6d147154
#
_entry.id   02ed16f34cbda4ef8404cebf6d147154
#
_cell.length_a   1.000
_cell.length_b   1.000
_cell.length_c   1.000
_cell.angle_alpha   90.00
_cell.angle_beta   90.00
_cell.angle_gamma   90.00
#
_symmetry.space_group_name_H-M   'P 1'
#
loop_
_entity.id
_entity.type
_entity.pdbx_description
1 polymer ?
#
loop_
_entity_poly.entity_id
_entity_poly.type
_entity_poly.pdbx_seq_one_letter_code
_entity_poly.pdbx_strand_id
1 'polypeptide(L)'
;MIRINQLKLQIPHTEEALEKKIQKTLHLKKGDSFTYRIHRQSLDARRKPELFYVYTVDVTVSNENAVLKHCKGNIQKVEEKHYQIPSHGTEILNARPIVIGSGPAGLFCAYLLALEGYRPLVLERGACVEERKKDVDRFWETGVLDLSLIHI
;
A
#
# COMPACT_ATOMS: atom_id res chain seq x y z
N MET A 1 9.67 11.96 -11.32
CA MET A 1 8.59 10.97 -11.55
C MET A 1 7.27 11.70 -11.71
N ILE A 2 6.45 11.27 -12.64
CA ILE A 2 5.15 11.88 -12.96
C ILE A 2 4.04 10.98 -12.47
N ARG A 3 3.12 11.49 -11.67
CA ARG A 3 1.92 10.75 -11.22
C ARG A 3 0.73 11.14 -12.06
N ILE A 4 0.05 10.13 -12.61
CA ILE A 4 -1.22 10.26 -13.32
C ILE A 4 -2.30 9.70 -12.42
N ASN A 5 -3.29 10.52 -12.09
CA ASN A 5 -4.45 10.10 -11.31
C ASN A 5 -5.65 9.85 -12.21
N GLN A 6 -6.59 9.02 -11.77
CA GLN A 6 -7.89 8.81 -12.43
C GLN A 6 -7.79 8.24 -13.85
N LEU A 7 -6.77 7.41 -14.14
CA LEU A 7 -6.71 6.64 -15.37
C LEU A 7 -7.78 5.54 -15.35
N LYS A 8 -8.84 5.72 -16.14
CA LYS A 8 -9.99 4.81 -16.16
C LYS A 8 -9.91 3.89 -17.39
N LEU A 9 -10.02 2.57 -17.15
CA LEU A 9 -10.04 1.52 -18.16
C LEU A 9 -11.19 0.55 -17.88
N GLN A 10 -11.89 0.15 -18.95
CA GLN A 10 -12.98 -0.83 -18.84
C GLN A 10 -12.44 -2.23 -18.50
N ILE A 11 -13.22 -3.01 -17.78
CA ILE A 11 -12.90 -4.40 -17.43
C ILE A 11 -13.64 -5.33 -18.40
N PRO A 12 -12.97 -6.34 -18.97
CA PRO A 12 -11.54 -6.65 -18.88
C PRO A 12 -10.68 -5.78 -19.81
N HIS A 13 -9.38 -5.65 -19.50
CA HIS A 13 -8.38 -5.05 -20.38
C HIS A 13 -7.01 -5.71 -20.20
N THR A 14 -6.12 -5.50 -21.19
CA THR A 14 -4.75 -6.00 -21.15
C THR A 14 -3.78 -4.96 -20.58
N GLU A 15 -2.57 -5.39 -20.22
CA GLU A 15 -1.50 -4.50 -19.78
C GLU A 15 -1.15 -3.48 -20.86
N GLU A 16 -1.09 -3.92 -22.13
CA GLU A 16 -0.82 -3.01 -23.27
C GLU A 16 -1.89 -1.91 -23.40
N ALA A 17 -3.13 -2.18 -22.99
CA ALA A 17 -4.18 -1.15 -22.99
C ALA A 17 -3.92 -0.08 -21.95
N LEU A 18 -3.36 -0.45 -20.79
CA LEU A 18 -2.93 0.50 -19.76
C LEU A 18 -1.73 1.31 -20.25
N GLU A 19 -0.72 0.69 -20.85
CA GLU A 19 0.44 1.37 -21.43
C GLU A 19 0.05 2.37 -22.51
N LYS A 20 -0.80 1.97 -23.46
CA LYS A 20 -1.34 2.86 -24.49
C LYS A 20 -2.10 4.04 -23.88
N LYS A 21 -2.84 3.80 -22.80
CA LYS A 21 -3.56 4.86 -22.08
C LYS A 21 -2.60 5.85 -21.42
N ILE A 22 -1.52 5.36 -20.80
CA ILE A 22 -0.44 6.17 -20.22
C ILE A 22 0.23 7.02 -21.31
N GLN A 23 0.67 6.39 -22.41
CA GLN A 23 1.30 7.08 -23.55
C GLN A 23 0.42 8.21 -24.07
N LYS A 24 -0.85 7.91 -24.32
CA LYS A 24 -1.83 8.91 -24.80
C LYS A 24 -2.03 10.05 -23.80
N THR A 25 -2.10 9.74 -22.51
CA THR A 25 -2.33 10.74 -21.45
C THR A 25 -1.14 11.67 -21.27
N LEU A 26 0.08 11.16 -21.43
CA LEU A 26 1.31 11.95 -21.35
C LEU A 26 1.75 12.53 -22.71
N HIS A 27 0.98 12.32 -23.77
CA HIS A 27 1.31 12.74 -25.15
C HIS A 27 2.69 12.28 -25.61
N LEU A 28 3.12 11.06 -25.19
CA LEU A 28 4.39 10.49 -25.59
C LEU A 28 4.37 10.09 -27.06
N LYS A 29 5.50 10.28 -27.75
CA LYS A 29 5.66 9.88 -29.15
C LYS A 29 5.85 8.36 -29.26
N LYS A 30 5.54 7.82 -30.44
CA LYS A 30 5.79 6.41 -30.74
C LYS A 30 7.31 6.16 -30.72
N GLY A 31 7.77 5.35 -29.77
CA GLY A 31 9.19 5.08 -29.54
C GLY A 31 9.80 5.73 -28.29
N ASP A 32 9.09 6.64 -27.62
CA ASP A 32 9.54 7.13 -26.33
C ASP A 32 9.49 5.98 -25.31
N SER A 33 10.61 5.73 -24.66
CA SER A 33 10.69 4.76 -23.56
C SER A 33 10.17 5.36 -22.26
N PHE A 34 9.39 4.59 -21.54
CA PHE A 34 8.95 4.93 -20.19
C PHE A 34 8.85 3.67 -19.34
N THR A 35 8.93 3.83 -18.05
CA THR A 35 8.58 2.80 -17.06
C THR A 35 7.46 3.32 -16.19
N TYR A 36 6.63 2.41 -15.67
CA TYR A 36 5.56 2.81 -14.76
C TYR A 36 5.40 1.83 -13.62
N ARG A 37 4.85 2.33 -12.52
CA ARG A 37 4.44 1.55 -11.36
C ARG A 37 3.00 1.91 -11.01
N ILE A 38 2.16 0.90 -10.80
CA ILE A 38 0.81 1.09 -10.29
C ILE A 38 0.93 1.48 -8.81
N HIS A 39 0.57 2.73 -8.49
CA HIS A 39 0.53 3.24 -7.14
C HIS A 39 -0.78 2.84 -6.44
N ARG A 40 -1.88 2.86 -7.19
CA ARG A 40 -3.21 2.47 -6.70
C ARG A 40 -4.08 1.95 -7.84
N GLN A 41 -4.86 0.91 -7.55
CA GLN A 41 -5.93 0.40 -8.40
C GLN A 41 -7.22 0.36 -7.58
N SER A 42 -8.30 0.87 -8.12
CA SER A 42 -9.63 0.87 -7.49
C SER A 42 -10.68 0.42 -8.49
N LEU A 43 -11.70 -0.26 -8.01
CA LEU A 43 -12.85 -0.66 -8.82
C LEU A 43 -13.91 0.44 -8.81
N ASP A 44 -14.33 0.89 -9.99
CA ASP A 44 -15.49 1.76 -10.17
C ASP A 44 -16.65 0.95 -10.72
N ALA A 45 -17.60 0.61 -9.86
CA ALA A 45 -18.82 -0.16 -10.15
C ALA A 45 -20.11 0.67 -9.97
N ARG A 46 -20.00 2.01 -9.99
CA ARG A 46 -21.14 2.91 -9.75
C ARG A 46 -22.19 2.89 -10.86
N ARG A 47 -21.82 2.49 -12.08
CA ARG A 47 -22.69 2.45 -13.25
C ARG A 47 -22.75 1.05 -13.84
N LYS A 48 -23.36 0.12 -13.11
CA LYS A 48 -23.57 -1.25 -13.60
C LYS A 48 -24.42 -1.25 -14.87
N PRO A 49 -24.17 -2.17 -15.83
CA PRO A 49 -23.21 -3.27 -15.81
C PRO A 49 -21.77 -2.87 -16.14
N GLU A 50 -21.47 -1.62 -16.46
CA GLU A 50 -20.13 -1.16 -16.84
C GLU A 50 -19.22 -1.12 -15.60
N LEU A 51 -18.14 -1.90 -15.65
CA LEU A 51 -17.12 -1.95 -14.61
C LEU A 51 -15.82 -1.37 -15.15
N PHE A 52 -15.15 -0.58 -14.32
CA PHE A 52 -13.89 0.03 -14.68
C PHE A 52 -12.87 -0.13 -13.55
N TYR A 53 -11.60 -0.31 -13.92
CA TYR A 53 -10.51 -0.01 -13.03
C TYR A 53 -10.09 1.46 -13.18
N VAL A 54 -9.85 2.07 -12.05
CA VAL A 54 -9.33 3.44 -11.93
C VAL A 54 -7.95 3.35 -11.32
N TYR A 55 -6.95 3.72 -12.11
CA TYR A 55 -5.55 3.64 -11.73
C TYR A 55 -5.00 4.99 -11.31
N THR A 56 -4.09 4.95 -10.34
CA THR A 56 -3.08 5.98 -10.12
C THR A 56 -1.74 5.34 -10.46
N VAL A 57 -1.01 5.90 -11.40
CA VAL A 57 0.28 5.36 -11.85
C VAL A 57 1.38 6.39 -11.73
N ASP A 58 2.54 5.94 -11.31
CA ASP A 58 3.77 6.72 -11.28
C ASP A 58 4.61 6.33 -12.50
N VAL A 59 4.93 7.32 -13.32
CA VAL A 59 5.61 7.13 -14.59
C VAL A 59 6.95 7.86 -14.60
N THR A 60 8.01 7.17 -15.04
CA THR A 60 9.33 7.73 -15.25
C THR A 60 9.59 7.84 -16.75
N VAL A 61 9.94 9.04 -17.20
CA VAL A 61 10.28 9.36 -18.58
C VAL A 61 11.59 10.14 -18.65
N SER A 62 12.27 10.12 -19.77
CA SER A 62 13.57 10.78 -19.94
C SER A 62 13.51 12.31 -19.72
N ASN A 63 12.42 12.95 -20.09
CA ASN A 63 12.25 14.41 -20.00
C ASN A 63 10.92 14.78 -19.33
N GLU A 64 10.87 14.61 -17.99
CA GLU A 64 9.67 14.90 -17.20
C GLU A 64 9.17 16.35 -17.36
N ASN A 65 10.09 17.31 -17.38
CA ASN A 65 9.73 18.71 -17.45
C ASN A 65 9.08 19.08 -18.79
N ALA A 66 9.53 18.49 -19.90
CA ALA A 66 8.92 18.71 -21.20
C ALA A 66 7.51 18.13 -21.26
N VAL A 67 7.34 16.91 -20.73
CA VAL A 67 6.01 16.24 -20.66
C VAL A 67 5.04 17.05 -19.82
N LEU A 68 5.45 17.50 -18.64
CA LEU A 68 4.60 18.27 -17.72
C LEU A 68 4.13 19.61 -18.29
N LYS A 69 4.92 20.26 -19.15
CA LYS A 69 4.50 21.52 -19.81
C LYS A 69 3.27 21.36 -20.71
N HIS A 70 3.10 20.16 -21.29
CA HIS A 70 2.00 19.85 -22.20
C HIS A 70 0.82 19.13 -21.55
N CYS A 71 0.97 18.70 -20.30
CA CYS A 71 -0.03 17.95 -19.59
C CYS A 71 -0.79 18.86 -18.60
N LYS A 72 -2.11 18.68 -18.54
CA LYS A 72 -3.01 19.42 -17.61
C LYS A 72 -3.90 18.43 -16.85
N GLY A 73 -4.48 18.87 -15.75
CA GLY A 73 -5.47 18.11 -15.01
C GLY A 73 -4.86 17.15 -13.98
N ASN A 74 -5.16 15.86 -14.09
CA ASN A 74 -4.83 14.83 -13.08
C ASN A 74 -3.37 14.36 -13.13
N ILE A 75 -2.44 15.20 -13.61
CA ILE A 75 -1.02 14.89 -13.80
C ILE A 75 -0.20 15.84 -12.94
N GLN A 76 0.70 15.28 -12.13
CA GLN A 76 1.54 16.07 -11.23
C GLN A 76 2.94 15.47 -11.10
N LYS A 77 3.92 16.33 -10.86
CA LYS A 77 5.26 15.88 -10.46
C LYS A 77 5.21 15.37 -9.03
N VAL A 78 5.79 14.19 -8.81
CA VAL A 78 5.86 13.56 -7.48
C VAL A 78 7.29 13.15 -7.18
N GLU A 79 7.72 13.41 -5.97
CA GLU A 79 8.97 12.89 -5.42
C GLU A 79 8.66 11.70 -4.52
N GLU A 80 9.43 10.64 -4.64
CA GLU A 80 9.28 9.48 -3.77
C GLU A 80 9.78 9.85 -2.37
N LYS A 81 8.84 9.89 -1.43
CA LYS A 81 9.18 10.11 -0.03
C LYS A 81 9.37 8.75 0.63
N HIS A 82 10.58 8.47 1.05
CA HIS A 82 10.87 7.33 1.91
C HIS A 82 10.75 7.76 3.36
N TYR A 83 10.09 6.93 4.17
CA TYR A 83 10.08 7.15 5.61
C TYR A 83 11.52 6.99 6.12
N GLN A 84 11.98 7.99 6.85
CA GLN A 84 13.25 7.93 7.55
C GLN A 84 12.94 7.85 9.05
N ILE A 85 13.50 6.85 9.69
CA ILE A 85 13.40 6.71 11.14
C ILE A 85 14.17 7.89 11.75
N PRO A 86 13.55 8.64 12.69
CA PRO A 86 14.24 9.72 13.37
C PRO A 86 15.51 9.21 14.07
N SER A 87 16.56 10.03 14.11
CA SER A 87 17.76 9.69 14.88
C SER A 87 17.41 9.47 16.34
N HIS A 88 17.87 8.36 16.89
CA HIS A 88 17.69 8.06 18.31
C HIS A 88 18.66 8.87 19.17
N GLY A 89 18.30 9.02 20.45
CA GLY A 89 19.15 9.67 21.44
C GLY A 89 20.41 8.87 21.76
N THR A 90 21.26 9.45 22.58
CA THR A 90 22.54 8.84 23.00
C THR A 90 22.43 8.07 24.32
N GLU A 91 21.29 8.10 24.99
CA GLU A 91 21.09 7.41 26.25
C GLU A 91 20.94 5.89 26.04
N ILE A 92 21.63 5.13 26.88
CA ILE A 92 21.57 3.65 26.82
C ILE A 92 20.33 3.20 27.59
N LEU A 93 19.47 2.43 26.94
CA LEU A 93 18.35 1.80 27.59
C LEU A 93 18.83 0.62 28.47
N ASN A 94 18.53 0.68 29.77
CA ASN A 94 18.88 -0.37 30.71
C ASN A 94 17.95 -1.61 30.61
N ALA A 95 16.83 -1.50 29.90
CA ALA A 95 15.85 -2.57 29.73
C ALA A 95 15.36 -2.63 28.28
N ARG A 96 14.83 -3.77 27.91
CA ARG A 96 14.20 -3.96 26.58
C ARG A 96 12.90 -3.15 26.50
N PRO A 97 12.63 -2.45 25.37
CA PRO A 97 11.32 -1.87 25.14
C PRO A 97 10.22 -2.93 25.18
N ILE A 98 9.11 -2.62 25.83
CA ILE A 98 7.94 -3.49 25.91
C ILE A 98 6.87 -2.93 24.96
N VAL A 99 6.38 -3.77 24.06
CA VAL A 99 5.27 -3.47 23.15
C VAL A 99 4.07 -4.31 23.61
N ILE A 100 2.99 -3.67 23.99
CA ILE A 100 1.77 -4.35 24.45
C ILE A 100 0.79 -4.47 23.28
N GLY A 101 0.47 -5.69 22.92
CA GLY A 101 -0.39 -6.07 21.80
C GLY A 101 0.36 -6.33 20.50
N SER A 102 -0.04 -7.39 19.79
CA SER A 102 0.51 -7.79 18.48
C SER A 102 -0.40 -7.40 17.31
N GLY A 103 -1.25 -6.40 17.49
CA GLY A 103 -2.02 -5.81 16.40
C GLY A 103 -1.10 -5.08 15.40
N PRO A 104 -1.65 -4.53 14.30
CA PRO A 104 -0.83 -3.90 13.26
C PRO A 104 0.14 -2.83 13.79
N ALA A 105 -0.32 -1.97 14.69
CA ALA A 105 0.53 -0.93 15.29
C ALA A 105 1.66 -1.52 16.13
N GLY A 106 1.36 -2.53 16.98
CA GLY A 106 2.36 -3.18 17.82
C GLY A 106 3.40 -3.94 17.00
N LEU A 107 2.98 -4.67 15.97
CA LEU A 107 3.89 -5.38 15.08
C LEU A 107 4.83 -4.44 14.33
N PHE A 108 4.31 -3.33 13.76
CA PHE A 108 5.16 -2.35 13.09
C PHE A 108 6.10 -1.63 14.07
N CYS A 109 5.62 -1.29 15.27
CA CYS A 109 6.47 -0.71 16.31
C CYS A 109 7.62 -1.66 16.67
N ALA A 110 7.30 -2.92 16.97
CA ALA A 110 8.30 -3.93 17.30
C ALA A 110 9.29 -4.17 16.13
N TYR A 111 8.80 -4.20 14.90
CA TYR A 111 9.62 -4.34 13.71
C TYR A 111 10.62 -3.19 13.57
N LEU A 112 10.16 -1.94 13.67
CA LEU A 112 11.03 -0.76 13.56
C LEU A 112 12.04 -0.72 14.71
N LEU A 113 11.63 -0.98 15.95
CA LEU A 113 12.54 -1.06 17.07
C LEU A 113 13.61 -2.15 16.88
N ALA A 114 13.23 -3.30 16.30
CA ALA A 114 14.17 -4.37 16.02
C ALA A 114 15.18 -3.99 14.93
N LEU A 115 14.75 -3.30 13.88
CA LEU A 115 15.63 -2.78 12.82
C LEU A 115 16.68 -1.82 13.38
N GLU A 116 16.30 -1.01 14.37
CA GLU A 116 17.20 -0.06 15.07
C GLU A 116 18.03 -0.71 16.18
N GLY A 117 18.00 -2.04 16.32
CA GLY A 117 18.82 -2.78 17.28
C GLY A 117 18.25 -2.88 18.69
N TYR A 118 17.06 -2.35 18.94
CA TYR A 118 16.40 -2.43 20.24
C TYR A 118 15.83 -3.80 20.46
N ARG A 119 16.01 -4.77 20.80
CA ARG A 119 15.40 -6.10 21.01
C ARG A 119 14.05 -6.03 21.78
N PRO A 120 12.94 -5.53 21.18
CA PRO A 120 11.69 -5.33 21.89
C PRO A 120 11.11 -6.65 22.40
N LEU A 121 10.37 -6.59 23.49
CA LEU A 121 9.54 -7.68 24.00
C LEU A 121 8.08 -7.36 23.66
N VAL A 122 7.44 -8.22 22.86
CA VAL A 122 6.02 -8.07 22.52
C VAL A 122 5.20 -8.96 23.44
N LEU A 123 4.22 -8.36 24.12
CA LEU A 123 3.27 -9.05 24.98
C LEU A 123 1.91 -9.05 24.28
N GLU A 124 1.37 -10.23 24.00
CA GLU A 124 0.04 -10.42 23.41
C GLU A 124 -0.88 -11.13 24.40
N ARG A 125 -2.12 -10.61 24.52
CA ARG A 125 -3.12 -11.19 25.40
C ARG A 125 -3.87 -12.35 24.76
N GLY A 126 -4.03 -12.30 23.43
CA GLY A 126 -4.76 -13.33 22.68
C GLY A 126 -4.08 -14.70 22.72
N ALA A 127 -4.86 -15.72 22.54
CA ALA A 127 -4.38 -17.10 22.44
C ALA A 127 -3.42 -17.29 21.26
N CYS A 128 -2.61 -18.33 21.30
CA CYS A 128 -1.74 -18.68 20.16
C CYS A 128 -2.57 -19.02 18.91
N VAL A 129 -1.92 -18.99 17.74
CA VAL A 129 -2.60 -19.14 16.44
C VAL A 129 -3.39 -20.45 16.36
N GLU A 130 -2.85 -21.52 16.91
CA GLU A 130 -3.46 -22.86 16.88
C GLU A 130 -4.76 -22.94 17.69
N GLU A 131 -4.81 -22.30 18.84
CA GLU A 131 -6.02 -22.22 19.67
C GLU A 131 -7.04 -21.28 19.03
N ARG A 132 -6.59 -20.11 18.60
CA ARG A 132 -7.43 -19.12 17.93
C ARG A 132 -8.08 -19.69 16.66
N LYS A 133 -7.35 -20.51 15.90
CA LYS A 133 -7.91 -21.19 14.72
C LYS A 133 -9.07 -22.10 15.10
N LYS A 134 -8.98 -22.87 16.17
CA LYS A 134 -10.07 -23.74 16.65
C LYS A 134 -11.33 -22.94 17.00
N ASP A 135 -11.16 -21.78 17.65
CA ASP A 135 -12.28 -20.90 17.99
C ASP A 135 -12.94 -20.29 16.76
N VAL A 136 -12.15 -19.92 15.76
CA VAL A 136 -12.64 -19.41 14.47
C VAL A 136 -13.38 -20.52 13.71
N ASP A 137 -12.81 -21.72 13.60
CA ASP A 137 -13.43 -22.86 12.94
C ASP A 137 -14.78 -23.20 13.61
N ARG A 138 -14.81 -23.26 14.96
CA ARG A 138 -16.04 -23.44 15.73
C ARG A 138 -17.10 -22.37 15.44
N PHE A 139 -16.70 -21.10 15.32
CA PHE A 139 -17.61 -20.03 14.94
C PHE A 139 -18.23 -20.27 13.56
N TRP A 140 -17.44 -20.67 12.58
CA TRP A 140 -17.94 -20.97 11.24
C TRP A 140 -18.87 -22.17 11.19
N GLU A 141 -18.66 -23.16 12.04
CA GLU A 141 -19.51 -24.36 12.12
C GLU A 141 -20.82 -24.11 12.87
N THR A 142 -20.77 -23.36 13.95
CA THR A 142 -21.89 -23.21 14.89
C THR A 142 -22.63 -21.88 14.80
N GLY A 143 -22.03 -20.86 14.22
CA GLY A 143 -22.54 -19.48 14.23
C GLY A 143 -22.43 -18.80 15.60
N VAL A 144 -21.84 -19.45 16.62
CA VAL A 144 -21.68 -18.90 17.97
C VAL A 144 -20.33 -18.20 18.10
N LEU A 145 -20.39 -16.87 18.28
CA LEU A 145 -19.18 -16.06 18.45
C LEU A 145 -18.65 -16.19 19.87
N ASP A 146 -17.41 -16.63 20.01
CA ASP A 146 -16.67 -16.56 21.26
C ASP A 146 -16.16 -15.13 21.48
N LEU A 147 -16.45 -14.57 22.65
CA LEU A 147 -16.05 -13.19 22.97
C LEU A 147 -14.51 -13.01 23.00
N SER A 148 -13.75 -14.07 23.20
CA SER A 148 -12.29 -14.05 23.11
C SER A 148 -11.78 -13.64 21.71
N LEU A 149 -12.58 -13.87 20.65
CA LEU A 149 -12.24 -13.48 19.29
C LEU A 149 -12.42 -11.99 19.01
N ILE A 150 -13.16 -11.26 19.86
CA ILE A 150 -13.43 -9.83 19.68
C ILE A 150 -12.27 -8.97 20.24
N HIS A 151 -11.54 -9.51 21.19
CA HIS A 151 -10.45 -8.79 21.85
C HIS A 151 -9.11 -9.08 21.17
N ILE A 152 -8.92 -8.42 20.08
CA ILE A 152 -7.63 -8.36 19.39
C ILE A 152 -6.82 -7.20 19.98
#